data_d0e702d6a28c2ccefc3ec95cd0e51ad6
#
_entry.id   d0e702d6a28c2ccefc3ec95cd0e51ad6
#
_cell.length_a   1.000
_cell.length_b   1.000
_cell.length_c   1.000
_cell.angle_alpha   90.00
_cell.angle_beta   90.00
_cell.angle_gamma   90.00
#
_symmetry.space_group_name_H-M   'P 1'
#
loop_
_entity.id
_entity.type
_entity.pdbx_description
1 polymer ?
#
loop_
_entity_poly.entity_id
_entity_poly.type
_entity_poly.pdbx_seq_one_letter_code
_entity_poly.pdbx_strand_id
1 'polypeptide(L)' 'MVELTIVMNCGPGTYKTKTFEDKKAFERAIQNVQLGYENVICFTDKLGRFISVSPANCIIECRELNG' A
#
# COMPACT_ATOMS: atom_id res chain seq x y z
N MET A 1 -1.23 -7.86 -17.07
CA MET A 1 -1.78 -7.21 -15.86
C MET A 1 -0.78 -7.38 -14.73
N VAL A 2 -0.46 -6.31 -14.08
CA VAL A 2 0.52 -6.31 -12.99
C VAL A 2 -0.23 -6.40 -11.66
N GLU A 3 0.23 -7.31 -10.80
CA GLU A 3 -0.32 -7.47 -9.47
C GLU A 3 0.68 -6.93 -8.44
N LEU A 4 0.21 -6.08 -7.56
CA LEU A 4 1.03 -5.51 -6.51
C LEU A 4 0.72 -6.22 -5.20
N THR A 5 1.74 -6.83 -4.59
CA THR A 5 1.64 -7.42 -3.25
C THR A 5 2.11 -6.39 -2.24
N ILE A 6 1.26 -6.10 -1.26
CA ILE A 6 1.53 -5.11 -0.23
C ILE A 6 1.60 -5.83 1.11
N VAL A 7 2.69 -5.64 1.82
CA VAL A 7 2.89 -6.16 3.18
C VAL A 7 3.02 -4.97 4.11
N MET A 8 2.17 -4.89 5.11
CA MET A 8 2.17 -3.79 6.06
C MET A 8 2.45 -4.32 7.46
N ASN A 9 3.50 -3.81 8.09
CA ASN A 9 3.85 -4.14 9.47
C ASN A 9 3.48 -2.94 10.34
N CYS A 10 2.34 -3.02 11.01
CA CYS A 10 1.79 -1.94 11.82
C CYS A 10 1.66 -2.40 13.26
N GLY A 11 2.64 -2.03 14.10
CA GLY A 11 2.63 -2.44 15.50
C GLY A 11 2.82 -3.95 15.67
N PRO A 12 2.00 -4.63 16.46
CA PRO A 12 2.20 -6.06 16.78
C PRO A 12 1.77 -7.02 15.66
N GLY A 13 1.19 -6.52 14.57
CA GLY A 13 0.64 -7.37 13.53
C GLY A 13 1.22 -7.11 12.15
N THR A 14 1.11 -8.11 11.28
CA THR A 14 1.46 -8.01 9.88
C THR A 14 0.19 -8.25 9.05
N TYR A 15 -0.08 -7.35 8.11
CA TYR A 15 -1.19 -7.48 7.18
C TYR A 15 -0.63 -7.61 5.77
N LYS A 16 -1.13 -8.57 5.02
CA LYS A 16 -0.71 -8.80 3.64
C LYS A 16 -1.91 -8.82 2.73
N THR A 17 -1.84 -8.07 1.65
CA THR A 17 -2.91 -8.02 0.66
C THR A 17 -2.35 -7.82 -0.74
N LYS A 18 -3.22 -7.93 -1.74
CA LYS A 18 -2.86 -7.73 -3.14
C LYS A 18 -3.83 -6.77 -3.79
N THR A 19 -3.34 -6.00 -4.73
CA THR A 19 -4.15 -5.06 -5.50
C THR A 19 -3.65 -5.02 -6.94
N PHE A 20 -4.46 -4.44 -7.83
CA PHE A 20 -4.08 -4.18 -9.21
C PHE A 20 -3.50 -2.78 -9.41
N GLU A 21 -3.23 -2.07 -8.33
CA GLU A 21 -2.63 -0.74 -8.41
C GLU A 21 -1.24 -0.80 -9.06
N ASP A 22 -0.89 0.27 -9.78
CA ASP A 22 0.44 0.43 -10.33
C ASP A 22 1.43 0.71 -9.20
N LYS A 23 2.56 0.02 -9.21
CA LYS A 23 3.60 0.19 -8.20
C LYS A 23 4.08 1.65 -8.10
N LYS A 24 4.26 2.30 -9.25
CA LYS A 24 4.71 3.70 -9.26
C LYS A 24 3.68 4.63 -8.64
N ALA A 25 2.41 4.41 -8.91
CA ALA A 25 1.34 5.20 -8.31
C ALA A 25 1.31 4.99 -6.80
N PHE A 26 1.52 3.76 -6.34
CA PHE A 26 1.54 3.45 -4.91
C PHE A 26 2.75 4.09 -4.22
N GLU A 27 3.93 4.02 -4.83
CA GLU A 27 5.13 4.66 -4.31
C GLU A 27 4.96 6.18 -4.22
N ARG A 28 4.30 6.79 -5.20
CA ARG A 28 4.01 8.22 -5.19
C ARG A 28 3.08 8.58 -4.03
N ALA A 29 2.08 7.74 -3.75
CA ALA A 29 1.19 7.95 -2.63
C ALA A 29 1.96 7.92 -1.30
N ILE A 30 2.90 6.99 -1.15
CA ILE A 30 3.77 6.91 0.02
C ILE A 30 4.61 8.19 0.15
N GLN A 31 5.20 8.65 -0.95
CA GLN A 31 6.00 9.87 -0.94
C GLN A 31 5.17 11.10 -0.56
N ASN A 32 3.93 11.18 -1.01
CA ASN A 32 3.03 12.28 -0.66
C ASN A 32 2.78 12.34 0.85
N VAL A 33 2.69 11.18 1.50
CA VAL A 33 2.56 11.14 2.95
C VAL A 33 3.86 11.60 3.62
N GLN A 34 5.00 11.15 3.11
CA GLN A 34 6.30 11.55 3.65
C GLN A 34 6.56 13.05 3.52
N LEU A 35 6.04 13.66 2.44
CA LEU A 35 6.17 15.09 2.19
C LEU A 35 5.11 15.93 2.92
N GLY A 36 4.16 15.29 3.59
CA GLY A 36 3.13 15.99 4.36
C GLY A 36 1.92 16.42 3.56
N TYR A 37 1.79 16.00 2.30
CA TYR A 37 0.62 16.35 1.47
C TYR A 37 -0.60 15.51 1.79
N GLU A 38 -0.39 14.30 2.29
CA GLU A 38 -1.45 13.36 2.64
C GLU A 38 -1.14 12.73 3.98
N ASN A 39 -2.19 12.26 4.68
CA ASN A 39 -2.03 11.60 5.98
C ASN A 39 -2.14 10.09 5.89
N VAL A 40 -2.84 9.59 4.88
CA VAL A 40 -3.12 8.16 4.73
C VAL A 40 -3.00 7.76 3.27
N ILE A 41 -2.82 6.47 3.05
CA ILE A 41 -2.88 5.85 1.74
C ILE A 41 -4.12 4.99 1.70
N CYS A 42 -4.93 5.15 0.65
CA CYS A 42 -6.17 4.39 0.47
C CYS A 42 -6.12 3.62 -0.85
N PHE A 43 -6.58 2.38 -0.81
CA PHE A 43 -6.67 1.56 -2.02
C PHE A 43 -7.72 0.47 -1.83
N THR A 44 -8.16 -0.12 -2.94
CA THR A 44 -9.07 -1.27 -2.92
C THR A 44 -8.26 -2.52 -3.27
N ASP A 45 -8.33 -3.55 -2.45
CA ASP A 45 -7.61 -4.79 -2.71
C ASP A 45 -8.37 -5.70 -3.68
N LYS A 46 -7.75 -6.84 -4.02
CA LYS A 46 -8.34 -7.80 -4.96
C LYS A 46 -9.63 -8.45 -4.45
N LEU A 47 -9.84 -8.43 -3.14
CA LEU A 47 -11.05 -8.97 -2.53
C LEU A 47 -12.17 -7.93 -2.44
N GLY A 48 -11.95 -6.73 -2.98
CA GLY A 48 -12.92 -5.66 -2.97
C GLY A 48 -12.97 -4.87 -1.66
N ARG A 49 -11.99 -5.06 -0.76
CA ARG A 49 -11.95 -4.33 0.51
C ARG A 49 -11.28 -2.97 0.30
N PHE A 50 -11.90 -1.93 0.83
CA PHE A 50 -11.28 -0.61 0.85
C PHE A 50 -10.37 -0.51 2.07
N ILE A 51 -9.09 -0.26 1.82
CA ILE A 51 -8.07 -0.24 2.86
C ILE A 51 -7.50 1.16 2.97
N SER A 52 -7.42 1.64 4.21
CA SER A 52 -6.80 2.91 4.56
C SER A 52 -5.69 2.63 5.56
N VAL A 53 -4.49 3.10 5.27
CA VAL A 53 -3.32 2.86 6.11
C VAL A 53 -2.57 4.16 6.36
N SER A 54 -2.07 4.32 7.59
CA SER A 54 -1.25 5.46 7.98
C SER A 54 0.23 5.06 7.92
N PRO A 55 0.96 5.47 6.89
CA PRO A 55 2.36 5.03 6.71
C PRO A 55 3.31 5.50 7.82
N ALA A 56 2.91 6.51 8.58
CA ALA A 56 3.74 7.02 9.67
C ALA A 56 4.05 5.96 10.74
N ASN A 57 3.16 4.96 10.88
CA ASN A 57 3.26 3.92 11.90
C ASN A 57 3.47 2.52 11.31
N CYS A 58 3.72 2.44 10.02
CA CYS A 58 3.78 1.16 9.31
C CYS A 58 5.04 1.07 8.47
N ILE A 59 5.58 -0.14 8.34
CA ILE A 59 6.55 -0.45 7.31
C ILE A 59 5.78 -1.08 6.17
N ILE A 60 5.84 -0.47 4.99
CA ILE A 60 5.09 -0.92 3.82
C ILE A 60 6.07 -1.42 2.77
N GLU A 61 5.87 -2.67 2.35
CA GLU A 61 6.61 -3.28 1.25
C GLU A 61 5.69 -3.51 0.09
N CYS A 62 6.11 -3.09 -1.10
CA CYS A 62 5.34 -3.31 -2.32
C CYS A 62 6.19 -4.12 -3.30
N ARG A 63 5.61 -5.20 -3.82
CA ARG A 63 6.27 -6.04 -4.83
C ARG A 63 5.37 -6.13 -6.04
N GLU A 64 5.96 -5.90 -7.19
CA GLU A 64 5.26 -6.02 -8.46
C GLU A 64 5.44 -7.44 -8.98
N LEU A 65 4.32 -8.10 -9.28
CA LEU A 65 4.32 -9.42 -9.85
C LEU A 65 3.89 -9.33 -11.32
N ASN A 66 4.77 -9.75 -12.21
CA ASN A 66 4.45 -9.87 -13.63
C ASN A 66 3.77 -11.21 -13.83
N GLY A 67 2.47 -11.14 -14.01
CA GLY A 67 1.66 -12.34 -14.23
C GLY A 67 1.64 -12.78 -15.66
#